data_ddc3420eb13d9b5cd624d576349ee2c2
#
_entry.id   ddc3420eb13d9b5cd624d576349ee2c2
#
_cell.length_a   1.000
_cell.length_b   1.000
_cell.length_c   1.000
_cell.angle_alpha   90.00
_cell.angle_beta   90.00
_cell.angle_gamma   90.00
#
_symmetry.space_group_name_H-M   'P 1'
#
loop_
_entity.id
_entity.type
_entity.pdbx_description
1 polymer ?
#
loop_
_entity_poly.entity_id
_entity_poly.type
_entity_poly.pdbx_seq_one_letter_code
_entity_poly.pdbx_strand_id
1 'polypeptide(L)'
;MQKTAIITGASSGIGAATAEQFLVRGYSVINIARRRSPVEGVINIAADLGTDDGAAAAVQACKANLPAESTEIALIHNASLMLKDTAQSCETEAMMRVLAVNVVAVNTLNRLFLPLMASGSSVIFVGSTLSEKAVAGAYSYVVSKHAQLGQMRATCQDLIGSGIHTAMVCPGFTDTEMLKQHLGGDTELMVEIGSQNGFGRLVKPDEIAGAITWAHESPVMNGSVIHANLGQIEH
;
A
#
# COMPACT_ATOMS: atom_id res chain seq x y z
N MET A 1 16.31 6.36 19.09
CA MET A 1 15.81 7.17 17.97
C MET A 1 14.31 6.97 17.84
N GLN A 2 13.57 8.03 17.58
CA GLN A 2 12.15 7.94 17.31
C GLN A 2 11.96 7.32 15.92
N LYS A 3 11.12 6.29 15.82
CA LYS A 3 10.80 5.61 14.56
C LYS A 3 9.43 6.08 14.08
N THR A 4 9.27 6.27 12.79
CA THR A 4 8.01 6.77 12.22
C THR A 4 7.51 5.84 11.12
N ALA A 5 6.25 5.45 11.17
CA ALA A 5 5.56 4.78 10.06
C ALA A 5 4.64 5.78 9.35
N ILE A 6 4.85 5.95 8.06
CA ILE A 6 4.02 6.81 7.20
C ILE A 6 3.22 5.87 6.29
N ILE A 7 1.90 5.85 6.46
CA ILE A 7 1.02 4.89 5.80
C ILE A 7 0.01 5.66 4.96
N THR A 8 -0.01 5.41 3.67
CA THR A 8 -1.08 5.94 2.83
C THR A 8 -2.33 5.07 2.94
N GLY A 9 -3.50 5.67 3.15
CA GLY A 9 -4.77 4.94 3.23
C GLY A 9 -4.99 4.15 4.51
N ALA A 10 -4.46 4.59 5.67
CA ALA A 10 -4.69 3.95 6.97
C ALA A 10 -6.06 4.26 7.59
N SER A 11 -7.04 4.64 6.79
CA SER A 11 -8.40 4.93 7.24
C SER A 11 -9.32 3.71 7.31
N SER A 12 -8.90 2.56 6.79
CA SER A 12 -9.66 1.30 6.83
C SER A 12 -8.80 0.11 6.38
N GLY A 13 -9.32 -1.11 6.54
CA GLY A 13 -8.76 -2.34 6.00
C GLY A 13 -7.30 -2.57 6.35
N ILE A 14 -6.50 -2.98 5.37
CA ILE A 14 -5.07 -3.29 5.55
C ILE A 14 -4.31 -2.12 6.16
N GLY A 15 -4.56 -0.89 5.68
CA GLY A 15 -3.84 0.29 6.16
C GLY A 15 -4.11 0.58 7.65
N ALA A 16 -5.36 0.45 8.11
CA ALA A 16 -5.70 0.63 9.52
C ALA A 16 -5.06 -0.46 10.39
N ALA A 17 -5.15 -1.72 9.99
CA ALA A 17 -4.49 -2.83 10.69
C ALA A 17 -2.96 -2.65 10.74
N THR A 18 -2.36 -2.15 9.65
CA THR A 18 -0.92 -1.83 9.61
C THR A 18 -0.58 -0.72 10.60
N ALA A 19 -1.41 0.33 10.67
CA ALA A 19 -1.20 1.43 11.61
C ALA A 19 -1.22 0.94 13.07
N GLU A 20 -2.16 0.09 13.42
CA GLU A 20 -2.25 -0.52 14.75
C GLU A 20 -1.00 -1.33 15.09
N GLN A 21 -0.53 -2.17 14.17
CA GLN A 21 0.66 -2.98 14.39
C GLN A 21 1.94 -2.14 14.55
N PHE A 22 2.10 -1.04 13.84
CA PHE A 22 3.23 -0.14 14.02
C PHE A 22 3.16 0.64 15.35
N LEU A 23 1.97 1.06 15.79
CA LEU A 23 1.79 1.68 17.12
C LEU A 23 2.20 0.73 18.25
N VAL A 24 1.75 -0.53 18.20
CA VAL A 24 2.15 -1.56 19.18
C VAL A 24 3.66 -1.76 19.23
N ARG A 25 4.35 -1.56 18.12
CA ARG A 25 5.82 -1.62 18.02
C ARG A 25 6.53 -0.33 18.45
N GLY A 26 5.79 0.67 18.93
CA GLY A 26 6.33 1.93 19.45
C GLY A 26 6.70 2.95 18.39
N TYR A 27 6.19 2.82 17.16
CA TYR A 27 6.34 3.83 16.12
C TYR A 27 5.38 5.00 16.33
N SER A 28 5.81 6.21 16.00
CA SER A 28 4.88 7.30 15.67
C SER A 28 4.24 6.97 14.31
N VAL A 29 2.91 7.01 14.21
CA VAL A 29 2.21 6.62 12.98
C VAL A 29 1.48 7.79 12.36
N ILE A 30 1.76 8.06 11.08
CA ILE A 30 1.13 9.10 10.28
C ILE A 30 0.28 8.45 9.20
N ASN A 31 -1.01 8.77 9.17
CA ASN A 31 -1.92 8.40 8.09
C ASN A 31 -2.02 9.53 7.06
N ILE A 32 -1.78 9.25 5.79
CA ILE A 32 -2.06 10.14 4.66
C ILE A 32 -3.26 9.58 3.91
N ALA A 33 -4.43 10.19 4.08
CA ALA A 33 -5.67 9.76 3.44
C ALA A 33 -6.71 10.87 3.45
N ARG A 34 -7.78 10.72 2.65
CA ARG A 34 -8.94 11.63 2.67
C ARG A 34 -9.73 11.55 3.97
N ARG A 35 -9.73 10.39 4.63
CA ARG A 35 -10.46 10.11 5.88
C ARG A 35 -9.48 9.85 7.01
N ARG A 36 -9.91 10.16 8.24
CA ARG A 36 -9.12 9.85 9.44
C ARG A 36 -9.02 8.33 9.65
N SER A 37 -7.93 7.91 10.23
CA SER A 37 -7.78 6.55 10.76
C SER A 37 -8.72 6.36 11.96
N PRO A 38 -9.37 5.19 12.10
CA PRO A 38 -10.12 4.85 13.30
C PRO A 38 -9.20 4.45 14.47
N VAL A 39 -7.93 4.25 14.22
CA VAL A 39 -6.95 3.78 15.21
C VAL A 39 -6.51 4.98 16.08
N GLU A 40 -6.66 4.87 17.40
CA GLU A 40 -6.25 5.91 18.34
C GLU A 40 -4.72 6.07 18.33
N GLY A 41 -4.24 7.28 18.51
CA GLY A 41 -2.79 7.60 18.48
C GLY A 41 -2.22 7.86 17.09
N VAL A 42 -2.97 7.63 16.00
CA VAL A 42 -2.54 7.93 14.63
C VAL A 42 -2.66 9.42 14.32
N ILE A 43 -1.58 10.02 13.86
CA ILE A 43 -1.55 11.40 13.34
C ILE A 43 -2.17 11.39 11.94
N ASN A 44 -3.18 12.21 11.72
CA ASN A 44 -3.94 12.21 10.47
C ASN A 44 -3.62 13.43 9.61
N ILE A 45 -3.10 13.21 8.42
CA ILE A 45 -2.89 14.20 7.37
C ILE A 45 -3.96 13.99 6.29
N ALA A 46 -4.89 14.94 6.22
CA ALA A 46 -5.95 14.89 5.21
C ALA A 46 -5.38 15.27 3.84
N ALA A 47 -5.43 14.36 2.88
CA ALA A 47 -4.96 14.59 1.52
C ALA A 47 -5.70 13.71 0.51
N ASP A 48 -5.96 14.25 -0.68
CA ASP A 48 -6.39 13.48 -1.84
C ASP A 48 -5.18 13.20 -2.74
N LEU A 49 -4.71 11.97 -2.73
CA LEU A 49 -3.56 11.54 -3.53
C LEU A 49 -3.86 11.48 -5.04
N GLY A 50 -5.10 11.64 -5.44
CA GLY A 50 -5.50 11.69 -6.84
C GLY A 50 -5.40 13.09 -7.46
N THR A 51 -5.02 14.11 -6.69
CA THR A 51 -4.83 15.49 -7.18
C THR A 51 -3.35 15.79 -7.41
N ASP A 52 -3.05 16.74 -8.31
CA ASP A 52 -1.68 17.08 -8.71
C ASP A 52 -0.80 17.49 -7.53
N ASP A 53 -1.33 18.26 -6.58
CA ASP A 53 -0.59 18.76 -5.40
C ASP A 53 -0.80 17.93 -4.13
N GLY A 54 -1.76 16.99 -4.12
CA GLY A 54 -2.19 16.30 -2.90
C GLY A 54 -1.07 15.54 -2.21
N ALA A 55 -0.25 14.80 -2.95
CA ALA A 55 0.88 14.07 -2.39
C ALA A 55 1.98 15.01 -1.88
N ALA A 56 2.28 16.10 -2.60
CA ALA A 56 3.30 17.08 -2.19
C ALA A 56 2.88 17.85 -0.94
N ALA A 57 1.62 18.31 -0.89
CA ALA A 57 1.05 18.98 0.28
C ALA A 57 1.05 18.06 1.50
N ALA A 58 0.72 16.76 1.32
CA ALA A 58 0.78 15.78 2.40
C ALA A 58 2.18 15.64 2.97
N VAL A 59 3.21 15.54 2.14
CA VAL A 59 4.61 15.45 2.63
C VAL A 59 5.00 16.71 3.40
N GLN A 60 4.60 17.88 2.92
CA GLN A 60 4.89 19.13 3.64
C GLN A 60 4.21 19.17 5.01
N ALA A 61 2.96 18.70 5.12
CA ALA A 61 2.27 18.58 6.40
C ALA A 61 2.90 17.50 7.31
N CYS A 62 3.42 16.41 6.75
CA CYS A 62 4.11 15.38 7.53
C CYS A 62 5.41 15.89 8.16
N LYS A 63 6.16 16.78 7.49
CA LYS A 63 7.44 17.30 8.00
C LYS A 63 7.33 17.94 9.39
N ALA A 64 6.19 18.57 9.70
CA ALA A 64 5.93 19.14 11.02
C ALA A 64 5.84 18.09 12.15
N ASN A 65 5.63 16.82 11.80
CA ASN A 65 5.47 15.68 12.71
C ASN A 65 6.66 14.71 12.65
N LEU A 66 7.67 15.01 11.85
CA LEU A 66 8.92 14.25 11.79
C LEU A 66 9.96 14.87 12.71
N PRO A 67 10.88 14.06 13.29
CA PRO A 67 12.04 14.59 14.00
C PRO A 67 12.87 15.50 13.08
N ALA A 68 13.58 16.48 13.69
CA ALA A 68 14.42 17.41 12.95
C ALA A 68 15.63 16.72 12.29
N GLU A 69 16.09 15.61 12.86
CA GLU A 69 17.17 14.79 12.31
C GLU A 69 16.62 13.65 11.47
N SER A 70 17.42 13.11 10.55
CA SER A 70 17.07 11.90 9.78
C SER A 70 16.66 10.78 10.74
N THR A 71 15.51 10.17 10.47
CA THR A 71 14.91 9.14 11.33
C THR A 71 14.67 7.88 10.53
N GLU A 72 14.54 6.74 11.23
CA GLU A 72 14.06 5.51 10.62
C GLU A 72 12.58 5.67 10.24
N ILE A 73 12.31 5.57 8.96
CA ILE A 73 10.95 5.71 8.40
C ILE A 73 10.53 4.40 7.74
N ALA A 74 9.37 3.87 8.13
CA ALA A 74 8.63 2.88 7.37
C ALA A 74 7.64 3.62 6.46
N LEU A 75 7.93 3.75 5.17
CA LEU A 75 7.02 4.35 4.19
C LEU A 75 6.18 3.25 3.55
N ILE A 76 4.86 3.24 3.81
CA ILE A 76 3.96 2.19 3.36
C ILE A 76 2.99 2.75 2.31
N HIS A 77 3.18 2.35 1.05
CA HIS A 77 2.29 2.67 -0.07
C HIS A 77 1.12 1.70 -0.11
N ASN A 78 0.06 1.99 0.66
CA ASN A 78 -1.14 1.15 0.74
C ASN A 78 -2.36 1.77 0.06
N ALA A 79 -2.48 3.10 -0.02
CA ALA A 79 -3.60 3.73 -0.70
C ALA A 79 -3.72 3.25 -2.16
N SER A 80 -4.93 2.92 -2.57
CA SER A 80 -5.20 2.44 -3.92
C SER A 80 -6.62 2.78 -4.36
N LEU A 81 -6.80 2.96 -5.66
CA LEU A 81 -8.08 3.10 -6.34
C LEU A 81 -8.24 1.91 -7.28
N MET A 82 -9.40 1.24 -7.19
CA MET A 82 -9.80 0.16 -8.07
C MET A 82 -11.14 0.50 -8.71
N LEU A 83 -11.23 0.41 -10.03
CA LEU A 83 -12.45 0.60 -10.78
C LEU A 83 -12.85 -0.72 -11.47
N LYS A 84 -14.14 -0.84 -11.79
CA LYS A 84 -14.66 -1.92 -12.66
C LYS A 84 -14.61 -1.44 -14.10
N ASP A 85 -13.65 -1.93 -14.87
CA ASP A 85 -13.47 -1.54 -16.26
C ASP A 85 -12.80 -2.67 -17.07
N THR A 86 -12.92 -2.55 -18.38
CA THR A 86 -12.30 -3.48 -19.34
C THR A 86 -11.48 -2.66 -20.35
N ALA A 87 -10.68 -3.34 -21.19
CA ALA A 87 -9.93 -2.67 -22.26
C ALA A 87 -10.86 -1.91 -23.26
N GLN A 88 -12.14 -2.28 -23.34
CA GLN A 88 -13.12 -1.62 -24.21
C GLN A 88 -13.88 -0.48 -23.51
N SER A 89 -14.02 -0.52 -22.18
CA SER A 89 -14.86 0.42 -21.41
C SER A 89 -14.07 1.38 -20.52
N CYS A 90 -12.77 1.21 -20.41
CA CYS A 90 -11.94 2.09 -19.59
C CYS A 90 -11.72 3.44 -20.31
N GLU A 91 -12.48 4.44 -19.90
CA GLU A 91 -12.29 5.81 -20.38
C GLU A 91 -10.93 6.35 -19.94
N THR A 92 -10.36 7.26 -20.75
CA THR A 92 -9.03 7.85 -20.49
C THR A 92 -8.97 8.52 -19.12
N GLU A 93 -10.00 9.25 -18.73
CA GLU A 93 -10.12 9.92 -17.43
C GLU A 93 -10.14 8.92 -16.27
N ALA A 94 -10.80 7.79 -16.45
CA ALA A 94 -10.81 6.72 -15.45
C ALA A 94 -9.41 6.11 -15.26
N MET A 95 -8.71 5.82 -16.36
CA MET A 95 -7.31 5.36 -16.34
C MET A 95 -6.41 6.37 -15.65
N MET A 96 -6.51 7.65 -16.02
CA MET A 96 -5.70 8.73 -15.43
C MET A 96 -5.93 8.85 -13.92
N ARG A 97 -7.18 8.73 -13.44
CA ARG A 97 -7.51 8.75 -12.00
C ARG A 97 -6.88 7.58 -11.25
N VAL A 98 -6.92 6.36 -11.81
CA VAL A 98 -6.30 5.19 -11.19
C VAL A 98 -4.79 5.37 -11.15
N LEU A 99 -4.16 5.79 -12.23
CA LEU A 99 -2.72 6.03 -12.29
C LEU A 99 -2.28 7.17 -11.38
N ALA A 100 -3.06 8.25 -11.26
CA ALA A 100 -2.77 9.36 -10.35
C ALA A 100 -2.59 8.87 -8.90
N VAL A 101 -3.54 8.07 -8.39
CA VAL A 101 -3.48 7.54 -7.02
C VAL A 101 -2.43 6.43 -6.88
N ASN A 102 -2.47 5.44 -7.77
CA ASN A 102 -1.73 4.20 -7.57
C ASN A 102 -0.26 4.29 -8.01
N VAL A 103 0.09 5.25 -8.88
CA VAL A 103 1.42 5.34 -9.50
C VAL A 103 2.06 6.71 -9.29
N VAL A 104 1.39 7.80 -9.70
CA VAL A 104 1.98 9.14 -9.69
C VAL A 104 2.17 9.65 -8.25
N ALA A 105 1.17 9.47 -7.40
CA ALA A 105 1.30 9.82 -5.98
C ALA A 105 2.42 9.05 -5.29
N VAL A 106 2.57 7.75 -5.58
CA VAL A 106 3.67 6.91 -5.06
C VAL A 106 5.02 7.48 -5.47
N ASN A 107 5.20 7.85 -6.74
CA ASN A 107 6.41 8.51 -7.23
C ASN A 107 6.69 9.83 -6.48
N THR A 108 5.67 10.68 -6.32
CA THR A 108 5.82 11.96 -5.62
C THR A 108 6.21 11.77 -4.16
N LEU A 109 5.58 10.81 -3.47
CA LEU A 109 5.90 10.47 -2.07
C LEU A 109 7.33 9.94 -1.95
N ASN A 110 7.76 9.01 -2.82
CA ASN A 110 9.14 8.52 -2.84
C ASN A 110 10.12 9.68 -3.03
N ARG A 111 9.95 10.49 -4.06
CA ARG A 111 10.83 11.62 -4.36
C ARG A 111 11.01 12.58 -3.19
N LEU A 112 9.96 12.78 -2.39
CA LEU A 112 9.96 13.77 -1.32
C LEU A 112 10.31 13.19 0.06
N PHE A 113 10.03 11.89 0.32
CA PHE A 113 10.38 11.26 1.60
C PHE A 113 11.77 10.62 1.59
N LEU A 114 12.23 10.03 0.49
CA LEU A 114 13.54 9.35 0.44
C LEU A 114 14.71 10.23 0.96
N PRO A 115 14.79 11.54 0.63
CA PRO A 115 15.83 12.40 1.19
C PRO A 115 15.78 12.61 2.72
N LEU A 116 14.66 12.26 3.36
CA LEU A 116 14.43 12.39 4.80
C LEU A 116 14.68 11.09 5.57
N MET A 117 14.87 9.98 4.85
CA MET A 117 14.98 8.64 5.42
C MET A 117 16.42 8.31 5.78
N ALA A 118 16.63 7.80 6.99
CA ALA A 118 17.93 7.28 7.44
C ALA A 118 18.13 5.82 7.02
N SER A 119 19.36 5.33 7.12
CA SER A 119 19.66 3.90 7.06
C SER A 119 18.84 3.13 8.09
N GLY A 120 18.34 1.96 7.73
CA GLY A 120 17.36 1.17 8.50
C GLY A 120 15.90 1.43 8.12
N SER A 121 15.64 2.46 7.29
CA SER A 121 14.31 2.73 6.75
C SER A 121 13.89 1.72 5.69
N SER A 122 12.59 1.71 5.37
CA SER A 122 12.07 0.91 4.26
C SER A 122 10.98 1.61 3.47
N VAL A 123 10.83 1.20 2.21
CA VAL A 123 9.67 1.54 1.36
C VAL A 123 8.94 0.26 1.03
N ILE A 124 7.77 0.06 1.64
CA ILE A 124 6.96 -1.15 1.42
C ILE A 124 5.75 -0.80 0.54
N PHE A 125 5.62 -1.52 -0.54
CA PHE A 125 4.50 -1.38 -1.48
C PHE A 125 3.45 -2.45 -1.17
N VAL A 126 2.20 -2.02 -0.98
CA VAL A 126 1.07 -2.95 -0.93
C VAL A 126 0.57 -3.15 -2.36
N GLY A 127 1.06 -4.22 -2.96
CA GLY A 127 0.71 -4.64 -4.31
C GLY A 127 -0.65 -5.34 -4.35
N SER A 128 -0.70 -6.38 -5.15
CA SER A 128 -1.83 -7.30 -5.31
C SER A 128 -1.30 -8.56 -5.98
N THR A 129 -2.03 -9.68 -5.93
CA THR A 129 -1.80 -10.79 -6.87
C THR A 129 -1.87 -10.30 -8.32
N LEU A 130 -2.61 -9.22 -8.58
CA LEU A 130 -2.73 -8.54 -9.88
C LEU A 130 -1.52 -7.63 -10.21
N SER A 131 -0.45 -7.65 -9.42
CA SER A 131 0.83 -7.04 -9.82
C SER A 131 1.61 -7.89 -10.82
N GLU A 132 1.28 -9.18 -10.94
CA GLU A 132 1.94 -10.16 -11.82
C GLU A 132 0.94 -11.00 -12.63
N LYS A 133 -0.36 -10.90 -12.30
CA LYS A 133 -1.46 -11.62 -12.98
C LYS A 133 -2.50 -10.63 -13.49
N ALA A 134 -3.47 -11.13 -14.23
CA ALA A 134 -4.59 -10.33 -14.72
C ALA A 134 -5.91 -11.07 -14.51
N VAL A 135 -7.00 -10.29 -14.32
CA VAL A 135 -8.38 -10.78 -14.30
C VAL A 135 -9.24 -9.86 -15.15
N ALA A 136 -10.33 -10.38 -15.69
CA ALA A 136 -11.30 -9.56 -16.40
C ALA A 136 -11.99 -8.57 -15.45
N GLY A 137 -12.38 -7.41 -15.98
CA GLY A 137 -13.15 -6.41 -15.24
C GLY A 137 -12.33 -5.50 -14.29
N ALA A 138 -11.00 -5.55 -14.35
CA ALA A 138 -10.12 -4.74 -13.52
C ALA A 138 -8.94 -4.15 -14.34
N TYR A 139 -9.18 -3.72 -15.57
CA TYR A 139 -8.15 -3.36 -16.53
C TYR A 139 -7.21 -2.25 -16.03
N SER A 140 -7.77 -1.09 -15.64
CA SER A 140 -6.94 0.03 -15.14
C SER A 140 -6.18 -0.32 -13.86
N TYR A 141 -6.82 -1.09 -12.98
CA TYR A 141 -6.18 -1.54 -11.73
C TYR A 141 -5.01 -2.48 -12.00
N VAL A 142 -5.18 -3.49 -12.87
CA VAL A 142 -4.11 -4.42 -13.28
C VAL A 142 -2.92 -3.64 -13.83
N VAL A 143 -3.15 -2.70 -14.76
CA VAL A 143 -2.10 -1.83 -15.33
C VAL A 143 -1.35 -1.09 -14.21
N SER A 144 -2.09 -0.48 -13.29
CA SER A 144 -1.48 0.29 -12.20
C SER A 144 -0.66 -0.57 -11.24
N LYS A 145 -1.10 -1.80 -10.95
CA LYS A 145 -0.40 -2.71 -10.03
C LYS A 145 0.87 -3.30 -10.66
N HIS A 146 0.88 -3.56 -11.95
CA HIS A 146 2.10 -3.89 -12.69
C HIS A 146 3.09 -2.72 -12.70
N ALA A 147 2.60 -1.48 -12.89
CA ALA A 147 3.44 -0.29 -12.81
C ALA A 147 4.06 -0.11 -11.42
N GLN A 148 3.31 -0.34 -10.33
CA GLN A 148 3.84 -0.30 -8.96
C GLN A 148 4.96 -1.34 -8.73
N LEU A 149 4.85 -2.53 -9.31
CA LEU A 149 5.91 -3.54 -9.24
C LEU A 149 7.20 -3.03 -9.92
N GLY A 150 7.06 -2.38 -11.08
CA GLY A 150 8.18 -1.71 -11.75
C GLY A 150 8.80 -0.60 -10.88
N GLN A 151 7.96 0.23 -10.24
CA GLN A 151 8.45 1.27 -9.31
C GLN A 151 9.22 0.67 -8.14
N MET A 152 8.70 -0.37 -7.49
CA MET A 152 9.39 -1.04 -6.37
C MET A 152 10.76 -1.56 -6.80
N ARG A 153 10.84 -2.25 -7.93
CA ARG A 153 12.10 -2.81 -8.46
C ARG A 153 13.11 -1.72 -8.82
N ALA A 154 12.66 -0.64 -9.47
CA ALA A 154 13.52 0.49 -9.82
C ALA A 154 14.03 1.20 -8.54
N THR A 155 13.13 1.48 -7.58
CA THR A 155 13.50 2.09 -6.29
C THR A 155 14.52 1.23 -5.54
N CYS A 156 14.39 -0.10 -5.57
CA CYS A 156 15.37 -1.01 -4.98
C CYS A 156 16.77 -0.81 -5.57
N GLN A 157 16.89 -0.66 -6.89
CA GLN A 157 18.17 -0.45 -7.55
C GLN A 157 18.76 0.94 -7.26
N ASP A 158 17.93 1.97 -7.25
CA ASP A 158 18.35 3.35 -6.98
C ASP A 158 18.83 3.54 -5.53
N LEU A 159 18.39 2.70 -4.59
CA LEU A 159 18.74 2.78 -3.16
C LEU A 159 19.93 1.88 -2.76
N ILE A 160 20.62 1.25 -3.70
CA ILE A 160 21.81 0.44 -3.39
C ILE A 160 22.85 1.29 -2.64
N GLY A 161 23.30 0.78 -1.49
CA GLY A 161 24.30 1.45 -0.63
C GLY A 161 23.72 2.46 0.37
N SER A 162 22.42 2.79 0.29
CA SER A 162 21.77 3.74 1.23
C SER A 162 21.45 3.14 2.61
N GLY A 163 21.35 1.82 2.70
CA GLY A 163 20.82 1.12 3.89
C GLY A 163 19.29 1.20 4.01
N ILE A 164 18.60 1.65 2.96
CA ILE A 164 17.12 1.65 2.85
C ILE A 164 16.72 0.47 1.96
N HIS A 165 15.77 -0.34 2.40
CA HIS A 165 15.31 -1.48 1.62
C HIS A 165 13.88 -1.30 1.11
N THR A 166 13.53 -2.05 0.07
CA THR A 166 12.19 -2.04 -0.52
C THR A 166 11.63 -3.46 -0.59
N ALA A 167 10.32 -3.60 -0.44
CA ALA A 167 9.64 -4.85 -0.73
C ALA A 167 8.21 -4.58 -1.20
N MET A 168 7.62 -5.56 -1.88
CA MET A 168 6.21 -5.54 -2.23
C MET A 168 5.49 -6.70 -1.55
N VAL A 169 4.45 -6.39 -0.76
CA VAL A 169 3.52 -7.40 -0.24
C VAL A 169 2.32 -7.44 -1.17
N CYS A 170 2.03 -8.60 -1.73
CA CYS A 170 0.93 -8.85 -2.66
C CYS A 170 -0.19 -9.63 -1.96
N PRO A 171 -1.22 -8.93 -1.43
CA PRO A 171 -2.36 -9.58 -0.83
C PRO A 171 -3.17 -10.41 -1.84
N GLY A 172 -3.72 -11.53 -1.36
CA GLY A 172 -4.86 -12.18 -2.00
C GLY A 172 -6.18 -11.49 -1.68
N PHE A 173 -7.30 -12.17 -1.91
CA PHE A 173 -8.62 -11.66 -1.55
C PHE A 173 -8.70 -11.42 -0.04
N THR A 174 -8.69 -10.15 0.35
CA THR A 174 -8.64 -9.71 1.75
C THR A 174 -9.99 -9.11 2.14
N ASP A 175 -10.52 -9.46 3.31
CA ASP A 175 -11.79 -8.93 3.84
C ASP A 175 -11.67 -7.44 4.17
N THR A 176 -11.90 -6.62 3.17
CA THR A 176 -11.81 -5.17 3.24
C THR A 176 -13.05 -4.52 2.65
N GLU A 177 -13.29 -3.27 3.02
CA GLU A 177 -14.34 -2.45 2.43
C GLU A 177 -14.17 -2.32 0.89
N MET A 178 -12.92 -2.20 0.42
CA MET A 178 -12.63 -2.15 -1.02
C MET A 178 -13.10 -3.41 -1.75
N LEU A 179 -12.86 -4.60 -1.20
CA LEU A 179 -13.33 -5.86 -1.79
C LEU A 179 -14.85 -5.93 -1.78
N LYS A 180 -15.50 -5.59 -0.64
CA LYS A 180 -16.95 -5.56 -0.52
C LYS A 180 -17.60 -4.64 -1.56
N GLN A 181 -17.07 -3.44 -1.73
CA GLN A 181 -17.54 -2.49 -2.75
C GLN A 181 -17.32 -3.00 -4.17
N HIS A 182 -16.17 -3.61 -4.45
CA HIS A 182 -15.86 -4.18 -5.76
C HIS A 182 -16.82 -5.31 -6.12
N LEU A 183 -17.21 -6.12 -5.16
CA LEU A 183 -18.16 -7.23 -5.35
C LEU A 183 -19.63 -6.79 -5.22
N GLY A 184 -19.91 -5.49 -4.98
CA GLY A 184 -21.26 -4.97 -4.84
C GLY A 184 -21.99 -5.43 -3.57
N GLY A 185 -21.23 -5.87 -2.55
CA GLY A 185 -21.78 -6.38 -1.29
C GLY A 185 -22.31 -7.82 -1.37
N ASP A 186 -22.05 -8.53 -2.47
CA ASP A 186 -22.49 -9.92 -2.66
C ASP A 186 -21.74 -10.86 -1.71
N THR A 187 -22.45 -11.36 -0.71
CA THR A 187 -21.89 -12.24 0.32
C THR A 187 -21.62 -13.66 -0.19
N GLU A 188 -22.40 -14.14 -1.15
CA GLU A 188 -22.19 -15.48 -1.73
C GLU A 188 -20.90 -15.48 -2.56
N LEU A 189 -20.72 -14.44 -3.39
CA LEU A 189 -19.49 -14.26 -4.15
C LEU A 189 -18.27 -14.07 -3.24
N MET A 190 -18.40 -13.40 -2.10
CA MET A 190 -17.31 -13.29 -1.13
C MET A 190 -16.90 -14.64 -0.54
N VAL A 191 -17.87 -15.52 -0.27
CA VAL A 191 -17.60 -16.88 0.20
C VAL A 191 -16.94 -17.69 -0.91
N GLU A 192 -17.45 -17.60 -2.14
CA GLU A 192 -16.91 -18.30 -3.30
C GLU A 192 -15.43 -17.95 -3.53
N ILE A 193 -15.11 -16.66 -3.64
CA ILE A 193 -13.70 -16.23 -3.83
C ILE A 193 -12.82 -16.54 -2.62
N GLY A 194 -13.36 -16.49 -1.40
CA GLY A 194 -12.67 -16.94 -0.19
C GLY A 194 -12.29 -18.41 -0.24
N SER A 195 -13.06 -19.25 -0.93
CA SER A 195 -12.76 -20.67 -1.09
C SER A 195 -11.61 -20.97 -2.08
N GLN A 196 -11.17 -19.98 -2.86
CA GLN A 196 -10.14 -20.14 -3.90
C GLN A 196 -8.70 -20.09 -3.36
N ASN A 197 -8.48 -20.60 -2.16
CA ASN A 197 -7.15 -20.74 -1.57
C ASN A 197 -7.10 -21.95 -0.63
N GLY A 198 -5.90 -22.31 -0.19
CA GLY A 198 -5.68 -23.50 0.62
C GLY A 198 -6.34 -23.49 2.01
N PHE A 199 -6.90 -22.37 2.45
CA PHE A 199 -7.53 -22.22 3.78
C PHE A 199 -9.04 -21.99 3.71
N GLY A 200 -9.65 -21.89 2.51
CA GLY A 200 -11.08 -21.75 2.31
C GLY A 200 -11.70 -20.48 2.89
N ARG A 201 -10.95 -19.39 3.00
CA ARG A 201 -11.41 -18.13 3.58
C ARG A 201 -10.72 -16.90 2.97
N LEU A 202 -11.31 -15.74 3.16
CA LEU A 202 -10.62 -14.48 2.87
C LEU A 202 -9.41 -14.29 3.80
N VAL A 203 -8.38 -13.60 3.31
CA VAL A 203 -7.28 -13.11 4.13
C VAL A 203 -7.79 -12.04 5.07
N LYS A 204 -7.32 -12.01 6.31
CA LYS A 204 -7.66 -10.92 7.24
C LYS A 204 -6.71 -9.74 7.06
N PRO A 205 -7.18 -8.49 7.23
CA PRO A 205 -6.31 -7.31 7.20
C PRO A 205 -5.09 -7.41 8.11
N ASP A 206 -5.25 -7.98 9.30
CA ASP A 206 -4.17 -8.16 10.29
C ASP A 206 -3.06 -9.09 9.79
N GLU A 207 -3.41 -10.12 9.01
CA GLU A 207 -2.43 -11.05 8.44
C GLU A 207 -1.55 -10.34 7.40
N ILE A 208 -2.16 -9.46 6.60
CA ILE A 208 -1.39 -8.62 5.66
C ILE A 208 -0.55 -7.59 6.40
N ALA A 209 -1.10 -6.97 7.44
CA ALA A 209 -0.36 -6.04 8.28
C ALA A 209 0.87 -6.71 8.92
N GLY A 210 0.73 -7.97 9.36
CA GLY A 210 1.84 -8.80 9.85
C GLY A 210 2.92 -9.01 8.79
N ALA A 211 2.55 -9.31 7.55
CA ALA A 211 3.49 -9.46 6.45
C ALA A 211 4.20 -8.13 6.11
N ILE A 212 3.48 -6.99 6.16
CA ILE A 212 4.05 -5.66 5.94
C ILE A 212 5.08 -5.31 7.01
N THR A 213 4.74 -5.50 8.29
CA THR A 213 5.66 -5.21 9.40
C THR A 213 6.86 -6.13 9.38
N TRP A 214 6.68 -7.42 9.09
CA TRP A 214 7.78 -8.36 8.91
C TRP A 214 8.70 -7.96 7.74
N ALA A 215 8.15 -7.55 6.60
CA ALA A 215 8.94 -7.09 5.47
C ALA A 215 9.75 -5.84 5.81
N HIS A 216 9.18 -4.91 6.59
CA HIS A 216 9.90 -3.73 7.09
C HIS A 216 11.04 -4.12 8.05
N GLU A 217 10.82 -5.06 8.96
CA GLU A 217 11.81 -5.51 9.95
C GLU A 217 12.89 -6.44 9.36
N SER A 218 12.76 -6.83 8.09
CA SER A 218 13.59 -7.86 7.45
C SER A 218 14.31 -7.33 6.19
N PRO A 219 15.45 -6.62 6.33
CA PRO A 219 16.18 -6.06 5.18
C PRO A 219 16.63 -7.11 4.14
N VAL A 220 16.70 -8.39 4.52
CA VAL A 220 16.98 -9.51 3.60
C VAL A 220 15.92 -9.64 2.51
N MET A 221 14.73 -9.06 2.72
CA MET A 221 13.63 -9.03 1.75
C MET A 221 13.76 -7.92 0.70
N ASN A 222 14.88 -7.20 0.67
CA ASN A 222 15.08 -6.12 -0.29
C ASN A 222 14.87 -6.57 -1.75
N GLY A 223 13.98 -5.87 -2.46
CA GLY A 223 13.58 -6.17 -3.84
C GLY A 223 12.62 -7.34 -4.00
N SER A 224 12.18 -7.98 -2.91
CA SER A 224 11.30 -9.16 -2.95
C SER A 224 9.85 -8.80 -3.21
N VAL A 225 9.16 -9.74 -3.87
CA VAL A 225 7.69 -9.78 -4.00
C VAL A 225 7.17 -10.90 -3.12
N ILE A 226 6.33 -10.56 -2.15
CA ILE A 226 5.85 -11.48 -1.10
C ILE A 226 4.36 -11.71 -1.33
N HIS A 227 3.99 -12.92 -1.77
CA HIS A 227 2.59 -13.29 -1.95
C HIS A 227 1.97 -13.68 -0.62
N ALA A 228 1.11 -12.81 -0.08
CA ALA A 228 0.35 -13.02 1.16
C ALA A 228 -1.12 -13.35 0.82
N ASN A 229 -1.37 -14.56 0.30
CA ASN A 229 -2.62 -14.91 -0.37
C ASN A 229 -3.22 -16.26 0.07
N LEU A 230 -2.74 -16.86 1.16
CA LEU A 230 -3.17 -18.16 1.68
C LEU A 230 -3.04 -19.31 0.66
N GLY A 231 -2.10 -19.22 -0.27
CA GLY A 231 -1.99 -20.21 -1.35
C GLY A 231 -3.18 -20.16 -2.30
N GLN A 232 -3.45 -18.96 -2.84
CA GLN A 232 -4.53 -18.77 -3.83
C GLN A 232 -4.33 -19.71 -5.02
N ILE A 233 -5.42 -20.37 -5.44
CA ILE A 233 -5.43 -21.26 -6.61
C ILE A 233 -5.06 -20.44 -7.85
N GLU A 234 -4.13 -20.97 -8.61
CA GLU A 234 -3.68 -20.40 -9.88
C GLU A 234 -4.40 -21.05 -11.04
N HIS A 235 -4.94 -20.24 -11.95
CA HIS A 235 -5.61 -20.69 -13.18
C HIS A 235 -4.81 -20.28 -14.39
#